data_988a84d4de30a4c2afaadf25031b4c64
#
_entry.id   988a84d4de30a4c2afaadf25031b4c64
#
_cell.length_a   1.000
_cell.length_b   1.000
_cell.length_c   1.000
_cell.angle_alpha   90.00
_cell.angle_beta   90.00
_cell.angle_gamma   90.00
#
_symmetry.space_group_name_H-M   'P 1'
#
loop_
_entity.id
_entity.type
_entity.pdbx_description
1 polymer ?
#
loop_
_entity_poly.entity_id
_entity_poly.type
_entity_poly.pdbx_seq_one_letter_code
_entity_poly.pdbx_strand_id
1 'polypeptide(L)'
;NGVAILTKGEAKLSSKILPGNCDDRQARFIEVYYRKKRFICIYLPNGNPKDTEKFSYKLEWMDRLNEYCSKALKSEEEIIILGDFNVIPQYNDCKTPANWTHDALFDSQVRTKFHYLINLGYLDSIRILDESNSIFTQWDYRDRAWEENNGVRIDHILLSPNAADKLEDSWIDSTLRSQAKPSDHVPVWVSLDEK
;
A
#
# COMPACT_ATOMS: atom_id res chain seq x y z
N ASN A 1 10.75 -5.21 11.94
CA ASN A 1 9.67 -4.62 11.14
C ASN A 1 9.49 -3.17 11.54
N GLY A 2 8.99 -2.35 10.61
CA GLY A 2 8.69 -0.95 10.87
C GLY A 2 8.39 -0.19 9.59
N VAL A 3 8.00 1.07 9.75
CA VAL A 3 7.78 2.03 8.67
C VAL A 3 8.60 3.28 8.94
N ALA A 4 9.00 3.98 7.88
CA ALA A 4 9.74 5.23 7.98
C ALA A 4 9.36 6.17 6.83
N ILE A 5 9.44 7.48 7.10
CA ILE A 5 9.35 8.52 6.08
C ILE A 5 10.62 9.35 6.15
N LEU A 6 11.32 9.49 5.03
CA LEU A 6 12.52 10.32 4.88
C LEU A 6 12.18 11.53 4.03
N THR A 7 12.58 12.72 4.46
CA THR A 7 12.30 13.98 3.78
C THR A 7 13.57 14.81 3.58
N LYS A 8 13.62 15.62 2.52
CA LYS A 8 14.74 16.55 2.29
C LYS A 8 14.75 17.77 3.19
N GLY A 9 13.67 18.02 3.92
CA GLY A 9 13.49 19.15 4.80
C GLY A 9 12.71 18.76 6.04
N GLU A 10 12.36 19.74 6.84
CA GLU A 10 11.62 19.52 8.08
C GLU A 10 10.21 18.99 7.78
N ALA A 11 9.83 17.90 8.43
CA ALA A 11 8.49 17.32 8.40
C ALA A 11 7.91 17.32 9.83
N LYS A 12 6.63 17.63 9.93
CA LYS A 12 5.93 17.61 11.21
C LYS A 12 5.32 16.22 11.43
N LEU A 13 5.79 15.50 12.45
CA LEU A 13 5.19 14.24 12.87
C LEU A 13 3.78 14.49 13.39
N SER A 14 2.79 13.74 12.88
CA SER A 14 1.40 13.74 13.34
C SER A 14 1.12 12.53 14.25
N SER A 15 1.39 11.32 13.77
CA SER A 15 1.15 10.09 14.55
C SER A 15 2.14 8.99 14.18
N LYS A 16 2.39 8.09 15.15
CA LYS A 16 3.10 6.81 14.94
C LYS A 16 2.20 5.60 15.16
N ILE A 17 0.93 5.81 15.40
CA ILE A 17 -0.03 4.77 15.77
C ILE A 17 -1.29 4.98 14.94
N LEU A 18 -1.80 3.91 14.33
CA LEU A 18 -3.12 3.94 13.70
C LEU A 18 -4.18 4.06 14.81
N PRO A 19 -5.06 5.08 14.76
CA PRO A 19 -6.13 5.23 15.75
C PRO A 19 -7.08 4.03 15.84
N GLY A 20 -7.82 3.95 16.94
CA GLY A 20 -8.86 2.92 17.17
C GLY A 20 -8.44 1.75 18.05
N ASN A 21 -7.15 1.57 18.34
CA ASN A 21 -6.67 0.61 19.34
C ASN A 21 -5.38 1.15 19.99
N CYS A 22 -5.46 1.63 21.21
CA CYS A 22 -4.32 2.17 21.95
C CYS A 22 -3.32 1.10 22.43
N ASP A 23 -3.72 -0.16 22.45
CA ASP A 23 -2.87 -1.29 22.87
C ASP A 23 -2.07 -1.88 21.71
N ASP A 24 -2.38 -1.51 20.47
CA ASP A 24 -1.62 -1.92 19.31
C ASP A 24 -0.25 -1.20 19.28
N ARG A 25 0.81 -1.93 19.65
CA ARG A 25 2.18 -1.42 19.73
C ARG A 25 3.01 -1.73 18.48
N GLN A 26 2.42 -2.31 17.44
CA GLN A 26 3.16 -2.69 16.24
C GLN A 26 3.54 -1.44 15.42
N ALA A 27 4.79 -1.37 14.99
CA ALA A 27 5.34 -0.25 14.21
C ALA A 27 4.91 -0.34 12.72
N ARG A 28 3.60 -0.18 12.46
CA ARG A 28 2.97 -0.37 11.14
C ARG A 28 2.37 0.88 10.54
N PHE A 29 2.47 2.01 11.24
CA PHE A 29 1.85 3.27 10.82
C PHE A 29 2.73 4.44 11.23
N ILE A 30 2.96 5.37 10.31
CA ILE A 30 3.53 6.68 10.60
C ILE A 30 2.88 7.72 9.70
N GLU A 31 2.55 8.86 10.28
CA GLU A 31 1.95 10.00 9.58
C GLU A 31 2.75 11.26 9.82
N VAL A 32 3.03 11.99 8.74
CA VAL A 32 3.72 13.27 8.79
C VAL A 32 3.05 14.29 7.86
N TYR A 33 3.20 15.56 8.20
CA TYR A 33 2.95 16.67 7.29
C TYR A 33 4.28 17.15 6.71
N TYR A 34 4.36 17.20 5.37
CA TYR A 34 5.50 17.73 4.64
C TYR A 34 5.01 18.51 3.42
N ARG A 35 5.48 19.77 3.24
CA ARG A 35 5.06 20.65 2.13
C ARG A 35 3.54 20.75 1.96
N LYS A 36 2.82 20.95 3.06
CA LYS A 36 1.35 21.03 3.13
C LYS A 36 0.60 19.76 2.72
N LYS A 37 1.28 18.67 2.40
CA LYS A 37 0.72 17.36 2.08
C LYS A 37 0.80 16.45 3.30
N ARG A 38 -0.15 15.55 3.42
CA ARG A 38 -0.24 14.55 4.49
C ARG A 38 0.20 13.20 3.97
N PHE A 39 1.31 12.69 4.48
CA PHE A 39 1.87 11.40 4.11
C PHE A 39 1.61 10.38 5.19
N ILE A 40 1.02 9.25 4.83
CA ILE A 40 0.71 8.12 5.70
C ILE A 40 1.45 6.90 5.15
N CYS A 41 2.52 6.47 5.84
CA CYS A 41 3.24 5.26 5.47
C CYS A 41 2.77 4.10 6.33
N ILE A 42 2.38 3.00 5.68
CA ILE A 42 1.85 1.81 6.35
C ILE A 42 2.62 0.54 6.00
N TYR A 43 2.60 -0.41 6.93
CA TYR A 43 2.94 -1.81 6.72
C TYR A 43 1.79 -2.67 7.22
N LEU A 44 0.83 -2.91 6.34
CA LEU A 44 -0.39 -3.65 6.67
C LEU A 44 -0.05 -5.09 7.07
N PRO A 45 -0.68 -5.66 8.12
CA PRO A 45 -0.40 -7.04 8.53
C PRO A 45 -0.53 -8.04 7.39
N ASN A 46 0.42 -8.97 7.29
CA ASN A 46 0.38 -10.02 6.27
C ASN A 46 -0.87 -10.91 6.40
N GLY A 47 -1.17 -11.36 7.61
CA GLY A 47 -2.40 -12.11 7.93
C GLY A 47 -2.31 -13.62 7.73
N ASN A 48 -1.20 -14.15 7.21
CA ASN A 48 -1.04 -15.60 7.06
C ASN A 48 -0.51 -16.28 8.36
N PRO A 49 -0.90 -17.52 8.66
CA PRO A 49 -1.96 -18.30 8.00
C PRO A 49 -3.37 -17.77 8.29
N LYS A 50 -4.31 -17.94 7.35
CA LYS A 50 -5.66 -17.36 7.42
C LYS A 50 -6.49 -17.81 8.62
N ASP A 51 -6.38 -19.04 9.07
CA ASP A 51 -7.17 -19.58 10.17
C ASP A 51 -6.53 -19.32 11.55
N THR A 52 -5.95 -18.13 11.72
CA THR A 52 -5.24 -17.72 12.95
C THR A 52 -5.61 -16.30 13.37
N GLU A 53 -5.25 -15.94 14.61
CA GLU A 53 -5.36 -14.58 15.14
C GLU A 53 -4.66 -13.52 14.26
N LYS A 54 -3.66 -13.93 13.46
CA LYS A 54 -2.98 -13.03 12.51
C LYS A 54 -3.93 -12.52 11.44
N PHE A 55 -4.83 -13.37 10.96
CA PHE A 55 -5.81 -12.97 9.95
C PHE A 55 -6.88 -12.06 10.55
N SER A 56 -7.41 -12.39 11.72
CA SER A 56 -8.35 -11.53 12.44
C SER A 56 -7.73 -10.16 12.72
N TYR A 57 -6.48 -10.13 13.21
CA TYR A 57 -5.76 -8.88 13.43
C TYR A 57 -5.61 -8.05 12.14
N LYS A 58 -5.32 -8.70 11.00
CA LYS A 58 -5.27 -8.03 9.70
C LYS A 58 -6.60 -7.36 9.35
N LEU A 59 -7.70 -8.08 9.48
CA LEU A 59 -9.03 -7.57 9.17
C LEU A 59 -9.43 -6.40 10.07
N GLU A 60 -9.20 -6.50 11.37
CA GLU A 60 -9.45 -5.43 12.35
C GLU A 60 -8.57 -4.20 12.08
N TRP A 61 -7.30 -4.42 11.71
CA TRP A 61 -6.39 -3.35 11.35
C TRP A 61 -6.88 -2.59 10.11
N MET A 62 -7.37 -3.32 9.10
CA MET A 62 -7.95 -2.73 7.89
C MET A 62 -9.24 -1.96 8.19
N ASP A 63 -10.09 -2.43 9.10
CA ASP A 63 -11.29 -1.70 9.52
C ASP A 63 -10.92 -0.36 10.16
N ARG A 64 -9.94 -0.35 11.06
CA ARG A 64 -9.42 0.88 11.65
C ARG A 64 -8.81 1.84 10.61
N LEU A 65 -8.07 1.31 9.64
CA LEU A 65 -7.53 2.11 8.55
C LEU A 65 -8.66 2.73 7.73
N ASN A 66 -9.67 1.97 7.37
CA ASN A 66 -10.82 2.42 6.60
C ASN A 66 -11.59 3.53 7.34
N GLU A 67 -11.84 3.35 8.63
CA GLU A 67 -12.48 4.38 9.46
C GLU A 67 -11.64 5.66 9.54
N TYR A 68 -10.33 5.50 9.74
CA TYR A 68 -9.39 6.60 9.79
C TYR A 68 -9.37 7.38 8.47
N CYS A 69 -9.23 6.68 7.35
CA CYS A 69 -9.20 7.27 6.00
C CYS A 69 -10.52 7.96 5.64
N SER A 70 -11.66 7.37 6.03
CA SER A 70 -12.99 8.00 5.85
C SER A 70 -13.11 9.34 6.59
N LYS A 71 -12.56 9.42 7.81
CA LYS A 71 -12.52 10.67 8.57
C LYS A 71 -11.53 11.67 7.97
N ALA A 72 -10.38 11.20 7.51
CA ALA A 72 -9.33 12.03 6.95
C ALA A 72 -9.77 12.74 5.66
N LEU A 73 -10.55 12.09 4.79
CA LEU A 73 -11.07 12.70 3.56
C LEU A 73 -11.93 13.95 3.82
N LYS A 74 -12.55 14.06 5.00
CA LYS A 74 -13.38 15.23 5.34
C LYS A 74 -12.58 16.53 5.51
N SER A 75 -11.25 16.42 5.65
CA SER A 75 -10.37 17.60 5.74
C SER A 75 -10.05 18.21 4.39
N GLU A 76 -10.39 17.52 3.28
CA GLU A 76 -10.08 17.95 1.89
C GLU A 76 -8.58 18.23 1.67
N GLU A 77 -7.71 17.61 2.49
CA GLU A 77 -6.26 17.72 2.37
C GLU A 77 -5.72 16.85 1.22
N GLU A 78 -4.53 17.19 0.73
CA GLU A 78 -3.74 16.32 -0.14
C GLU A 78 -3.16 15.18 0.69
N ILE A 79 -3.81 14.00 0.65
CA ILE A 79 -3.42 12.83 1.44
C ILE A 79 -2.81 11.78 0.52
N ILE A 80 -1.62 11.29 0.89
CA ILE A 80 -0.89 10.24 0.19
C ILE A 80 -0.71 9.07 1.18
N ILE A 81 -1.36 7.93 0.90
CA ILE A 81 -1.22 6.71 1.69
C ILE A 81 -0.33 5.76 0.90
N LEU A 82 0.80 5.35 1.47
CA LEU A 82 1.80 4.57 0.76
C LEU A 82 2.39 3.46 1.63
N GLY A 83 2.91 2.42 1.00
CA GLY A 83 3.63 1.33 1.67
C GLY A 83 3.21 -0.06 1.19
N ASP A 84 3.62 -1.08 1.96
CA ASP A 84 3.22 -2.46 1.75
C ASP A 84 1.84 -2.71 2.37
N PHE A 85 0.84 -2.83 1.51
CA PHE A 85 -0.54 -3.11 1.93
C PHE A 85 -0.78 -4.61 2.15
N ASN A 86 0.12 -5.49 1.73
CA ASN A 86 -0.11 -6.94 1.79
C ASN A 86 -1.49 -7.34 1.22
N VAL A 87 -1.94 -6.69 0.16
CA VAL A 87 -3.18 -6.96 -0.55
C VAL A 87 -2.92 -7.05 -2.04
N ILE A 88 -3.43 -8.09 -2.66
CA ILE A 88 -3.53 -8.26 -4.11
C ILE A 88 -4.96 -7.86 -4.50
N PRO A 89 -5.21 -6.62 -4.99
CA PRO A 89 -6.57 -6.12 -5.17
C PRO A 89 -7.34 -6.82 -6.30
N GLN A 90 -6.66 -7.09 -7.42
CA GLN A 90 -7.28 -7.60 -8.64
C GLN A 90 -6.55 -8.84 -9.17
N TYR A 91 -7.17 -9.54 -10.09
CA TYR A 91 -6.59 -10.75 -10.71
C TYR A 91 -5.32 -10.45 -11.51
N ASN A 92 -5.23 -9.27 -12.13
CA ASN A 92 -4.05 -8.83 -12.88
C ASN A 92 -2.94 -8.25 -11.98
N ASP A 93 -3.18 -8.15 -10.66
CA ASP A 93 -2.16 -7.79 -9.67
C ASP A 93 -1.30 -9.00 -9.21
N CYS A 94 -1.50 -10.17 -9.80
CA CYS A 94 -0.64 -11.33 -9.63
C CYS A 94 -0.55 -12.14 -10.93
N LYS A 95 0.60 -12.76 -11.17
CA LYS A 95 0.84 -13.55 -12.39
C LYS A 95 -0.04 -14.79 -12.46
N THR A 96 -0.18 -15.50 -11.34
CA THR A 96 -0.89 -16.79 -11.28
C THR A 96 -1.90 -16.74 -10.12
N PRO A 97 -3.11 -16.19 -10.35
CA PRO A 97 -4.12 -16.02 -9.30
C PRO A 97 -4.49 -17.33 -8.56
N ALA A 98 -4.43 -18.47 -9.24
CA ALA A 98 -4.74 -19.76 -8.63
C ALA A 98 -3.83 -20.09 -7.43
N ASN A 99 -2.60 -19.63 -7.43
CA ASN A 99 -1.65 -19.86 -6.34
C ASN A 99 -1.99 -19.05 -5.06
N TRP A 100 -2.83 -18.03 -5.17
CA TRP A 100 -3.15 -17.10 -4.10
C TRP A 100 -4.55 -17.32 -3.49
N THR A 101 -5.33 -18.28 -3.98
CA THR A 101 -6.72 -18.50 -3.54
C THR A 101 -6.86 -18.81 -2.04
N HIS A 102 -5.82 -19.40 -1.44
CA HIS A 102 -5.78 -19.71 0.00
C HIS A 102 -4.91 -18.75 0.81
N ASP A 103 -4.36 -17.70 0.17
CA ASP A 103 -3.50 -16.72 0.81
C ASP A 103 -4.30 -15.53 1.36
N ALA A 104 -3.85 -14.98 2.50
CA ALA A 104 -4.46 -13.82 3.12
C ALA A 104 -4.37 -12.55 2.28
N LEU A 105 -3.36 -12.45 1.36
CA LEU A 105 -3.19 -11.30 0.49
C LEU A 105 -4.28 -11.21 -0.59
N PHE A 106 -4.86 -12.35 -0.96
CA PHE A 106 -5.88 -12.44 -2.03
C PHE A 106 -7.27 -12.82 -1.51
N ASP A 107 -7.44 -12.90 -0.19
CA ASP A 107 -8.73 -13.23 0.43
C ASP A 107 -9.81 -12.21 0.07
N SER A 108 -11.03 -12.69 -0.13
CA SER A 108 -12.16 -11.85 -0.56
C SER A 108 -12.49 -10.75 0.47
N GLN A 109 -12.40 -11.03 1.76
CA GLN A 109 -12.65 -10.04 2.81
C GLN A 109 -11.58 -8.94 2.80
N VAL A 110 -10.32 -9.32 2.60
CA VAL A 110 -9.18 -8.38 2.50
C VAL A 110 -9.32 -7.49 1.28
N ARG A 111 -9.64 -8.08 0.12
CA ARG A 111 -9.88 -7.34 -1.12
C ARG A 111 -11.08 -6.39 -0.99
N THR A 112 -12.17 -6.84 -0.38
CA THR A 112 -13.35 -6.00 -0.12
C THR A 112 -12.99 -4.77 0.73
N LYS A 113 -12.17 -4.94 1.77
CA LYS A 113 -11.72 -3.83 2.63
C LYS A 113 -10.77 -2.88 1.89
N PHE A 114 -9.94 -3.37 0.98
CA PHE A 114 -9.12 -2.51 0.11
C PHE A 114 -9.99 -1.72 -0.87
N HIS A 115 -10.93 -2.37 -1.53
CA HIS A 115 -11.87 -1.70 -2.44
C HIS A 115 -12.78 -0.69 -1.71
N TYR A 116 -13.02 -0.88 -0.41
CA TYR A 116 -13.71 0.14 0.38
C TYR A 116 -12.93 1.46 0.41
N LEU A 117 -11.60 1.45 0.56
CA LEU A 117 -10.77 2.67 0.45
C LEU A 117 -10.94 3.35 -0.91
N ILE A 118 -10.91 2.56 -1.99
CA ILE A 118 -11.14 3.10 -3.35
C ILE A 118 -12.54 3.70 -3.46
N ASN A 119 -13.56 3.02 -2.95
CA ASN A 119 -14.94 3.48 -2.98
C ASN A 119 -15.21 4.72 -2.09
N LEU A 120 -14.37 4.99 -1.08
CA LEU A 120 -14.39 6.24 -0.31
C LEU A 120 -13.94 7.44 -1.16
N GLY A 121 -13.20 7.20 -2.26
CA GLY A 121 -12.67 8.24 -3.13
C GLY A 121 -11.14 8.28 -3.20
N TYR A 122 -10.42 7.36 -2.54
CA TYR A 122 -8.98 7.23 -2.78
C TYR A 122 -8.71 6.59 -4.13
N LEU A 123 -7.69 7.07 -4.83
CA LEU A 123 -7.32 6.60 -6.16
C LEU A 123 -5.95 5.93 -6.12
N ASP A 124 -5.84 4.74 -6.69
CA ASP A 124 -4.57 4.04 -6.85
C ASP A 124 -3.75 4.73 -7.95
N SER A 125 -2.61 5.31 -7.60
CA SER A 125 -1.80 6.14 -8.51
C SER A 125 -1.36 5.40 -9.77
N ILE A 126 -1.05 4.12 -9.67
CA ILE A 126 -0.69 3.28 -10.83
C ILE A 126 -1.93 3.03 -11.70
N ARG A 127 -3.07 2.71 -11.08
CA ARG A 127 -4.30 2.32 -11.83
C ARG A 127 -5.00 3.50 -12.50
N ILE A 128 -4.76 4.74 -12.07
CA ILE A 128 -5.19 5.94 -12.82
C ILE A 128 -4.54 5.99 -14.21
N LEU A 129 -3.26 5.62 -14.30
CA LEU A 129 -2.47 5.77 -15.52
C LEU A 129 -2.45 4.47 -16.36
N ASP A 130 -2.59 3.31 -15.73
CA ASP A 130 -2.53 2.00 -16.38
C ASP A 130 -3.52 1.00 -15.74
N GLU A 131 -4.69 0.90 -16.31
CA GLU A 131 -5.75 -0.02 -15.85
C GLU A 131 -5.52 -1.48 -16.23
N SER A 132 -4.74 -1.75 -17.28
CA SER A 132 -4.81 -3.02 -18.02
C SER A 132 -3.63 -3.97 -17.77
N ASN A 133 -2.46 -3.47 -17.39
CA ASN A 133 -1.26 -4.28 -17.39
C ASN A 133 -1.04 -5.03 -16.08
N SER A 134 -0.50 -6.25 -16.19
CA SER A 134 0.05 -6.99 -15.08
C SER A 134 1.39 -6.36 -14.69
N ILE A 135 1.37 -5.55 -13.64
CA ILE A 135 2.51 -4.87 -13.06
C ILE A 135 2.69 -5.36 -11.63
N PHE A 136 3.93 -5.64 -11.24
CA PHE A 136 4.21 -6.24 -9.93
C PHE A 136 5.22 -5.40 -9.15
N THR A 137 5.14 -5.48 -7.82
CA THR A 137 6.04 -4.77 -6.91
C THR A 137 6.89 -5.72 -6.09
N GLN A 138 6.55 -7.03 -6.06
CA GLN A 138 7.23 -8.04 -5.28
C GLN A 138 7.37 -9.35 -6.06
N TRP A 139 8.55 -9.99 -5.97
CA TRP A 139 8.85 -11.34 -6.48
C TRP A 139 9.60 -12.12 -5.39
N ASP A 140 9.04 -13.25 -4.96
CA ASP A 140 9.69 -14.16 -4.01
C ASP A 140 11.10 -14.53 -4.52
N TYR A 141 12.00 -14.83 -3.58
CA TYR A 141 13.35 -15.34 -3.94
C TYR A 141 13.33 -16.78 -4.41
N ARG A 142 12.25 -17.50 -4.16
CA ARG A 142 12.08 -18.91 -4.52
C ARG A 142 11.51 -19.07 -5.91
N ASP A 143 11.63 -20.30 -6.43
CA ASP A 143 10.95 -20.78 -7.64
C ASP A 143 11.22 -19.92 -8.90
N ARG A 144 12.37 -19.24 -8.94
CA ARG A 144 12.76 -18.36 -10.04
C ARG A 144 11.69 -17.29 -10.36
N ALA A 145 11.01 -16.80 -9.31
CA ALA A 145 9.86 -15.91 -9.50
C ALA A 145 10.20 -14.64 -10.30
N TRP A 146 11.41 -14.10 -10.10
CA TRP A 146 11.87 -12.93 -10.86
C TRP A 146 12.09 -13.25 -12.36
N GLU A 147 12.80 -14.32 -12.67
CA GLU A 147 13.14 -14.73 -14.04
C GLU A 147 11.88 -15.10 -14.84
N GLU A 148 10.88 -15.66 -14.18
CA GLU A 148 9.60 -16.06 -14.79
C GLU A 148 8.55 -14.95 -14.74
N ASN A 149 8.93 -13.78 -14.20
CA ASN A 149 8.03 -12.68 -13.92
C ASN A 149 6.76 -13.12 -13.16
N ASN A 150 6.92 -14.04 -12.19
CA ASN A 150 5.86 -14.52 -11.33
C ASN A 150 5.76 -13.64 -10.07
N GLY A 151 5.32 -12.40 -10.27
CA GLY A 151 5.23 -11.39 -9.24
C GLY A 151 3.81 -11.10 -8.78
N VAL A 152 3.72 -10.22 -7.76
CA VAL A 152 2.49 -9.67 -7.22
C VAL A 152 2.65 -8.17 -6.99
N ARG A 153 1.54 -7.43 -7.04
CA ARG A 153 1.48 -6.02 -6.69
C ARG A 153 0.80 -5.85 -5.32
N ILE A 154 1.59 -5.55 -4.33
CA ILE A 154 1.14 -5.41 -2.93
C ILE A 154 1.60 -4.11 -2.27
N ASP A 155 2.48 -3.37 -2.93
CA ASP A 155 2.87 -2.02 -2.56
C ASP A 155 2.05 -1.02 -3.38
N HIS A 156 1.34 -0.14 -2.70
CA HIS A 156 0.42 0.80 -3.32
C HIS A 156 0.68 2.22 -2.87
N ILE A 157 0.33 3.18 -3.72
CA ILE A 157 0.22 4.60 -3.38
C ILE A 157 -1.20 5.03 -3.69
N LEU A 158 -1.97 5.31 -2.64
CA LEU A 158 -3.34 5.79 -2.74
C LEU A 158 -3.39 7.30 -2.50
N LEU A 159 -4.05 8.02 -3.39
CA LEU A 159 -4.17 9.46 -3.38
C LEU A 159 -5.59 9.88 -3.01
N SER A 160 -5.75 10.88 -2.12
CA SER A 160 -7.04 11.57 -1.99
C SER A 160 -7.39 12.31 -3.28
N PRO A 161 -8.66 12.69 -3.53
CA PRO A 161 -9.02 13.43 -4.75
C PRO A 161 -8.13 14.64 -4.99
N ASN A 162 -7.91 15.49 -3.98
CA ASN A 162 -7.07 16.69 -4.11
C ASN A 162 -5.60 16.37 -4.40
N ALA A 163 -5.09 15.23 -3.94
CA ALA A 163 -3.75 14.76 -4.30
C ALA A 163 -3.72 14.16 -5.71
N ALA A 164 -4.76 13.46 -6.11
CA ALA A 164 -4.88 12.85 -7.44
C ALA A 164 -5.01 13.90 -8.56
N ASP A 165 -5.65 15.04 -8.30
CA ASP A 165 -5.71 16.17 -9.24
C ASP A 165 -4.33 16.74 -9.59
N LYS A 166 -3.31 16.44 -8.77
CA LYS A 166 -1.92 16.85 -8.98
C LYS A 166 -1.02 15.74 -9.51
N LEU A 167 -1.59 14.57 -9.82
CA LEU A 167 -0.83 13.43 -10.33
C LEU A 167 -0.27 13.73 -11.72
N GLU A 168 1.05 13.73 -11.84
CA GLU A 168 1.76 13.87 -13.12
C GLU A 168 2.17 12.50 -13.68
N ASP A 169 2.74 11.62 -12.82
CA ASP A 169 3.22 10.31 -13.21
C ASP A 169 3.25 9.33 -12.03
N SER A 170 3.17 8.04 -12.33
CA SER A 170 3.34 6.97 -11.34
C SER A 170 3.92 5.73 -12.02
N TRP A 171 4.99 5.14 -11.44
CA TRP A 171 5.67 4.00 -12.04
C TRP A 171 6.30 3.07 -11.00
N ILE A 172 6.69 1.89 -11.44
CA ILE A 172 7.37 0.88 -10.65
C ILE A 172 8.79 0.71 -11.20
N ASP A 173 9.81 0.87 -10.36
CA ASP A 173 11.21 0.68 -10.75
C ASP A 173 11.67 -0.76 -10.52
N SER A 174 11.35 -1.62 -11.47
CA SER A 174 11.75 -3.03 -11.43
C SER A 174 13.25 -3.26 -11.69
N THR A 175 13.99 -2.25 -12.14
CA THR A 175 15.44 -2.40 -12.44
C THR A 175 16.25 -2.76 -11.20
N LEU A 176 15.82 -2.32 -10.03
CA LEU A 176 16.48 -2.64 -8.75
C LEU A 176 16.39 -4.12 -8.37
N ARG A 177 15.40 -4.86 -8.89
CA ARG A 177 15.27 -6.30 -8.64
C ARG A 177 16.36 -7.13 -9.33
N SER A 178 16.98 -6.62 -10.39
CA SER A 178 18.08 -7.27 -11.13
C SER A 178 19.48 -7.03 -10.53
N GLN A 179 19.60 -6.25 -9.46
CA GLN A 179 20.90 -5.94 -8.84
C GLN A 179 21.43 -7.10 -7.99
N ALA A 180 22.69 -7.01 -7.55
CA ALA A 180 23.28 -7.97 -6.64
C ALA A 180 22.60 -7.93 -5.25
N LYS A 181 22.11 -9.06 -4.75
CA LYS A 181 21.37 -9.16 -3.47
C LYS A 181 20.21 -8.16 -3.34
N PRO A 182 19.28 -8.15 -4.30
CA PRO A 182 18.20 -7.18 -4.29
C PRO A 182 17.19 -7.48 -3.18
N SER A 183 16.36 -6.50 -2.85
CA SER A 183 15.11 -6.75 -2.11
C SER A 183 14.16 -7.59 -2.98
N ASP A 184 13.26 -8.34 -2.37
CA ASP A 184 12.13 -8.98 -3.06
C ASP A 184 11.04 -7.98 -3.47
N HIS A 185 11.02 -6.77 -2.89
CA HIS A 185 10.21 -5.65 -3.32
C HIS A 185 11.02 -4.64 -4.15
N VAL A 186 10.32 -3.88 -4.98
CA VAL A 186 10.87 -2.77 -5.76
C VAL A 186 10.14 -1.46 -5.44
N PRO A 187 10.78 -0.28 -5.64
CA PRO A 187 10.15 1.00 -5.38
C PRO A 187 8.96 1.27 -6.29
N VAL A 188 7.92 1.86 -5.69
CA VAL A 188 6.81 2.50 -6.38
C VAL A 188 6.99 4.01 -6.26
N TRP A 189 6.84 4.71 -7.35
CA TRP A 189 7.05 6.15 -7.46
C TRP A 189 5.77 6.88 -7.85
N VAL A 190 5.65 8.11 -7.36
CA VAL A 190 4.62 9.05 -7.78
C VAL A 190 5.23 10.44 -7.91
N SER A 191 4.89 11.14 -9.00
CA SER A 191 5.19 12.56 -9.19
C SER A 191 3.90 13.37 -9.05
N LEU A 192 3.93 14.38 -8.20
CA LEU A 192 2.81 15.30 -7.97
C LEU A 192 3.26 16.73 -8.26
N ASP A 193 2.44 17.50 -8.99
CA ASP A 193 2.67 18.92 -9.19
C ASP A 193 2.67 19.66 -7.84
N GLU A 194 3.62 20.58 -7.66
CA GLU A 194 3.75 21.40 -6.45
C GLU A 194 3.01 22.75 -6.55
N LYS A 195 2.38 23.04 -7.70
CA LYS A 195 1.68 24.31 -7.93
C LYS A 195 0.34 24.40 -7.23
#